data_b72c775d6039f4b0da96b739098983e0
#
_entry.id   b72c775d6039f4b0da96b739098983e0
#
_cell.length_a   1.000
_cell.length_b   1.000
_cell.length_c   1.000
_cell.angle_alpha   90.00
_cell.angle_beta   90.00
_cell.angle_gamma   90.00
#
_symmetry.space_group_name_H-M   'P 1'
#
loop_
_entity.id
_entity.type
_entity.pdbx_description
1 polymer ?
#
loop_
_entity_poly.entity_id
_entity_poly.type
_entity_poly.pdbx_seq_one_letter_code
_entity_poly.pdbx_strand_id
1 'polypeptide(L)'
;MLGERRRSRHGVAYSCGPVEQVPHGEGRAFALGDHQVAVFRKRDGSLRAVSAACPHKGGAIADGQIDNKVVLCPLHLNAFELDTGCSTTGAAPLRTYRVDIDDSQIVVYVP
;
A
#
# COMPACT_ATOMS: atom_id res chain seq x y z
N MET A 1 -8.21 -8.56 12.32
CA MET A 1 -8.38 -7.38 13.14
C MET A 1 -7.09 -6.58 13.18
N LEU A 2 -7.18 -5.27 12.99
CA LEU A 2 -6.01 -4.40 13.04
C LEU A 2 -5.54 -4.25 14.48
N GLY A 3 -4.22 -4.18 14.68
CA GLY A 3 -3.64 -4.04 15.99
C GLY A 3 -3.78 -2.65 16.56
N GLU A 4 -3.09 -2.43 17.66
CA GLU A 4 -3.17 -1.15 18.35
C GLU A 4 -2.56 -0.01 17.54
N ARG A 5 -3.02 1.21 17.85
CA ARG A 5 -2.50 2.44 17.26
C ARG A 5 -1.53 3.10 18.21
N ARG A 6 -0.48 3.67 17.65
CA ARG A 6 0.48 4.47 18.40
C ARG A 6 0.73 5.76 17.65
N ARG A 7 0.80 6.85 18.39
CA ARG A 7 1.20 8.12 17.78
C ARG A 7 2.71 8.19 17.66
N SER A 8 3.15 8.76 16.56
CA SER A 8 4.56 9.05 16.33
C SER A 8 4.67 10.30 15.47
N ARG A 9 5.87 10.78 15.23
CA ARG A 9 6.07 11.92 14.34
C ARG A 9 5.77 11.60 12.87
N HIS A 10 5.55 10.32 12.55
CA HIS A 10 5.14 9.89 11.21
C HIS A 10 3.62 9.73 11.10
N GLY A 11 2.87 10.08 12.15
CA GLY A 11 1.43 9.91 12.23
C GLY A 11 1.05 8.81 13.20
N VAL A 12 -0.04 8.11 12.90
CA VAL A 12 -0.55 7.02 13.72
C VAL A 12 -0.09 5.70 13.13
N ALA A 13 0.58 4.87 13.94
CA ALA A 13 1.07 3.57 13.50
C ALA A 13 -0.02 2.51 13.69
N TYR A 14 -0.30 1.76 12.63
CA TYR A 14 -1.24 0.64 12.66
C TYR A 14 -0.49 -0.66 12.41
N SER A 15 -0.68 -1.64 13.27
CA SER A 15 -0.20 -2.99 13.04
C SER A 15 -1.22 -3.73 12.18
N CYS A 16 -0.78 -4.18 11.02
CA CYS A 16 -1.66 -4.83 10.04
C CYS A 16 -1.51 -6.34 10.03
N GLY A 17 -0.86 -6.91 11.05
CA GLY A 17 -0.69 -8.35 11.18
C GLY A 17 0.59 -8.87 10.54
N PRO A 18 0.75 -10.18 10.46
CA PRO A 18 2.01 -10.77 10.01
C PRO A 18 2.30 -10.50 8.55
N VAL A 19 3.58 -10.30 8.23
CA VAL A 19 4.02 -9.99 6.88
C VAL A 19 3.72 -11.14 5.91
N GLU A 20 3.62 -12.35 6.41
CA GLU A 20 3.33 -13.53 5.59
C GLU A 20 1.94 -13.51 4.97
N GLN A 21 1.01 -12.72 5.51
CA GLN A 21 -0.32 -12.62 4.91
C GLN A 21 -0.32 -11.90 3.54
N VAL A 22 0.79 -11.21 3.23
CA VAL A 22 0.95 -10.60 1.91
C VAL A 22 2.03 -11.39 1.17
N PRO A 23 1.64 -12.25 0.22
CA PRO A 23 2.62 -13.02 -0.54
C PRO A 23 3.52 -12.11 -1.37
N HIS A 24 4.73 -12.59 -1.69
CA HIS A 24 5.63 -11.86 -2.58
C HIS A 24 4.95 -11.60 -3.92
N GLY A 25 5.05 -10.37 -4.41
CA GLY A 25 4.47 -9.98 -5.69
C GLY A 25 2.99 -9.67 -5.63
N GLU A 26 2.37 -9.62 -4.44
CA GLU A 26 0.95 -9.37 -4.27
C GLU A 26 0.69 -8.22 -3.30
N GLY A 27 -0.56 -7.80 -3.24
CA GLY A 27 -1.02 -6.75 -2.35
C GLY A 27 -2.23 -7.16 -1.53
N ARG A 28 -2.44 -6.44 -0.43
CA ARG A 28 -3.63 -6.59 0.41
C ARG A 28 -4.10 -5.20 0.83
N ALA A 29 -5.40 -5.02 0.89
CA ALA A 29 -6.00 -3.75 1.31
C ALA A 29 -6.32 -3.78 2.79
N PHE A 30 -6.07 -2.66 3.45
CA PHE A 30 -6.37 -2.48 4.87
C PHE A 30 -7.11 -1.17 5.08
N ALA A 31 -8.13 -1.18 5.94
CA ALA A 31 -8.82 0.03 6.36
C ALA A 31 -8.16 0.52 7.65
N LEU A 32 -7.51 1.67 7.59
CA LEU A 32 -6.74 2.23 8.71
C LEU A 32 -7.33 3.60 9.06
N GLY A 33 -8.26 3.62 9.99
CA GLY A 33 -9.03 4.83 10.27
C GLY A 33 -9.84 5.23 9.04
N ASP A 34 -9.65 6.46 8.58
CA ASP A 34 -10.33 6.97 7.37
C ASP A 34 -9.56 6.65 6.09
N HIS A 35 -8.45 5.93 6.19
CA HIS A 35 -7.59 5.66 5.04
C HIS A 35 -7.75 4.22 4.56
N GLN A 36 -7.88 4.07 3.26
CA GLN A 36 -7.83 2.76 2.60
C GLN A 36 -6.43 2.61 2.02
N VAL A 37 -5.68 1.62 2.50
CA VAL A 37 -4.27 1.47 2.17
C VAL A 37 -4.04 0.10 1.54
N ALA A 38 -3.33 0.08 0.41
CA ALA A 38 -2.87 -1.15 -0.22
C ALA A 38 -1.41 -1.36 0.15
N VAL A 39 -1.11 -2.50 0.75
CA VAL A 39 0.27 -2.87 1.08
C VAL A 39 0.70 -3.94 0.11
N PHE A 40 1.80 -3.69 -0.58
CA PHE A 40 2.39 -4.62 -1.54
C PHE A 40 3.69 -5.17 -0.99
N ARG A 41 3.92 -6.46 -1.22
CA ARG A 41 5.19 -7.09 -0.89
C ARG A 41 5.93 -7.37 -2.19
N LYS A 42 7.04 -6.66 -2.39
CA LYS A 42 7.84 -6.85 -3.59
C LYS A 42 8.56 -8.21 -3.52
N ARG A 43 9.08 -8.64 -4.66
CA ARG A 43 9.72 -9.96 -4.73
C ARG A 43 10.97 -10.08 -3.85
N ASP A 44 11.63 -8.95 -3.58
CA ASP A 44 12.76 -8.91 -2.67
C ASP A 44 12.35 -8.90 -1.19
N GLY A 45 11.04 -8.91 -0.91
CA GLY A 45 10.50 -8.91 0.44
C GLY A 45 10.20 -7.53 1.01
N SER A 46 10.61 -6.46 0.33
CA SER A 46 10.34 -5.11 0.82
C SER A 46 8.87 -4.76 0.63
N LEU A 47 8.37 -3.87 1.49
CA LEU A 47 6.97 -3.44 1.48
C LEU A 47 6.84 -2.05 0.91
N ARG A 48 5.69 -1.82 0.26
CA ARG A 48 5.26 -0.49 -0.17
C ARG A 48 3.79 -0.33 0.16
N ALA A 49 3.39 0.87 0.56
CA ALA A 49 2.00 1.17 0.92
C ALA A 49 1.53 2.41 0.16
N VAL A 50 0.41 2.27 -0.51
CA VAL A 50 -0.19 3.34 -1.30
C VAL A 50 -1.69 3.36 -1.07
N SER A 51 -2.37 4.41 -1.54
CA SER A 51 -3.83 4.45 -1.49
C SER A 51 -4.42 3.22 -2.17
N ALA A 52 -5.44 2.62 -1.56
CA ALA A 52 -6.06 1.40 -2.08
C ALA A 52 -6.98 1.64 -3.26
N ALA A 53 -7.44 2.88 -3.46
CA ALA A 53 -8.37 3.20 -4.53
C ALA A 53 -7.67 3.98 -5.64
N CYS A 54 -7.89 3.56 -6.88
CA CYS A 54 -7.40 4.31 -8.04
C CYS A 54 -8.10 5.67 -8.07
N PRO A 55 -7.35 6.78 -8.15
CA PRO A 55 -7.96 8.12 -8.07
C PRO A 55 -8.89 8.43 -9.23
N HIS A 56 -8.74 7.74 -10.37
CA HIS A 56 -9.56 8.01 -11.54
C HIS A 56 -10.96 7.37 -11.44
N LYS A 57 -11.03 6.10 -11.07
CA LYS A 57 -12.29 5.36 -11.08
C LYS A 57 -12.53 4.54 -9.81
N GLY A 58 -11.72 4.72 -8.80
CA GLY A 58 -11.88 3.96 -7.57
C GLY A 58 -11.56 2.49 -7.68
N GLY A 59 -10.76 2.09 -8.67
CA GLY A 59 -10.38 0.69 -8.83
C GLY A 59 -9.59 0.18 -7.64
N ALA A 60 -9.67 -1.13 -7.38
CA ALA A 60 -9.01 -1.77 -6.24
C ALA A 60 -7.52 -1.96 -6.55
N ILE A 61 -6.70 -1.02 -6.12
CA ILE A 61 -5.26 -1.02 -6.38
C ILE A 61 -4.60 -2.29 -5.82
N ALA A 62 -5.05 -2.78 -4.65
CA ALA A 62 -4.46 -3.96 -4.03
C ALA A 62 -4.58 -5.23 -4.89
N ASP A 63 -5.54 -5.25 -5.81
CA ASP A 63 -5.72 -6.37 -6.73
C ASP A 63 -4.88 -6.21 -8.01
N GLY A 64 -4.16 -5.11 -8.15
CA GLY A 64 -3.33 -4.86 -9.31
C GLY A 64 -2.08 -5.73 -9.34
N GLN A 65 -1.55 -5.91 -10.53
CA GLN A 65 -0.28 -6.60 -10.70
C GLN A 65 0.87 -5.65 -10.45
N ILE A 66 1.91 -6.13 -9.79
CA ILE A 66 3.09 -5.31 -9.54
C ILE A 66 4.34 -5.93 -10.17
N ASP A 67 5.28 -5.04 -10.50
CA ASP A 67 6.67 -5.43 -10.73
C ASP A 67 7.53 -4.76 -9.64
N ASN A 68 8.83 -4.60 -9.87
CA ASN A 68 9.70 -4.00 -8.86
C ASN A 68 9.41 -2.53 -8.60
N LYS A 69 8.73 -1.82 -9.51
CA LYS A 69 8.62 -0.36 -9.46
C LYS A 69 7.20 0.14 -9.52
N VAL A 70 6.31 -0.55 -10.21
CA VAL A 70 4.97 -0.04 -10.50
C VAL A 70 3.89 -1.04 -10.15
N VAL A 71 2.68 -0.50 -9.91
CA VAL A 71 1.45 -1.29 -9.81
C VAL A 71 0.52 -0.87 -10.94
N LEU A 72 -0.12 -1.85 -11.57
CA LEU A 72 -1.14 -1.60 -12.60
C LEU A 72 -2.51 -1.64 -11.97
N CYS A 73 -3.27 -0.56 -12.13
CA CYS A 73 -4.67 -0.53 -11.71
C CYS A 73 -5.48 -1.51 -12.56
N PRO A 74 -6.25 -2.43 -11.96
CA PRO A 74 -6.94 -3.45 -12.74
C PRO A 74 -8.06 -2.92 -13.64
N LEU A 75 -8.62 -1.74 -13.34
CA LEU A 75 -9.73 -1.21 -14.14
C LEU A 75 -9.29 -0.56 -15.44
N HIS A 76 -8.30 0.31 -15.39
CA HIS A 76 -7.92 1.12 -16.55
C HIS A 76 -6.46 0.97 -16.95
N LEU A 77 -5.78 0.02 -16.32
CA LEU A 77 -4.36 -0.27 -16.59
C LEU A 77 -3.47 0.96 -16.41
N ASN A 78 -3.91 1.93 -15.60
CA ASN A 78 -3.03 3.01 -15.20
C ASN A 78 -1.91 2.43 -14.33
N ALA A 79 -0.69 2.88 -14.59
CA ALA A 79 0.47 2.42 -13.84
C ALA A 79 0.92 3.51 -12.87
N PHE A 80 1.23 3.10 -11.65
CA PHE A 80 1.69 4.01 -10.60
C PHE A 80 2.99 3.49 -10.02
N GLU A 81 3.94 4.40 -9.81
CA GLU A 81 5.18 4.04 -9.14
C GLU A 81 4.93 3.75 -7.67
N LEU A 82 5.43 2.62 -7.19
CA LEU A 82 5.22 2.22 -5.80
C LEU A 82 5.95 3.13 -4.82
N ASP A 83 7.09 3.68 -5.21
CA ASP A 83 7.89 4.54 -4.33
C ASP A 83 7.32 5.94 -4.19
N THR A 84 6.75 6.49 -5.24
CA THR A 84 6.32 7.89 -5.28
C THR A 84 4.81 8.06 -5.38
N GLY A 85 4.10 7.03 -5.85
CA GLY A 85 2.67 7.12 -6.16
C GLY A 85 2.39 7.81 -7.47
N CYS A 86 3.39 8.30 -8.18
CA CYS A 86 3.18 9.03 -9.43
C CYS A 86 2.72 8.09 -10.54
N SER A 87 1.73 8.55 -11.32
CA SER A 87 1.28 7.79 -12.47
C SER A 87 2.27 7.93 -13.62
N THR A 88 2.57 6.81 -14.27
CA THR A 88 3.35 6.82 -15.50
C THR A 88 2.46 6.94 -16.73
N THR A 89 1.13 6.99 -16.54
CA THR A 89 0.14 7.01 -17.62
C THR A 89 -0.75 8.25 -17.59
N GLY A 90 -0.38 9.27 -16.81
CA GLY A 90 -1.08 10.56 -16.79
C GLY A 90 -2.23 10.69 -15.80
N ALA A 91 -2.50 9.67 -14.97
CA ALA A 91 -3.50 9.77 -13.94
C ALA A 91 -3.00 10.60 -12.74
N ALA A 92 -3.91 11.03 -11.87
CA ALA A 92 -3.53 11.68 -10.63
C ALA A 92 -2.72 10.71 -9.75
N PRO A 93 -1.74 11.20 -8.97
CA PRO A 93 -0.89 10.31 -8.19
C PRO A 93 -1.66 9.65 -7.04
N LEU A 94 -1.19 8.45 -6.65
CA LEU A 94 -1.63 7.81 -5.42
C LEU A 94 -0.89 8.44 -4.24
N ARG A 95 -1.56 8.48 -3.08
CA ARG A 95 -0.85 8.80 -1.84
C ARG A 95 0.01 7.62 -1.44
N THR A 96 1.23 7.90 -0.96
CA THR A 96 2.10 6.87 -0.40
C THR A 96 2.09 6.97 1.12
N TYR A 97 2.36 5.85 1.77
CA TYR A 97 2.42 5.76 3.22
C TYR A 97 3.73 5.11 3.62
N ARG A 98 4.28 5.54 4.75
CA ARG A 98 5.41 4.84 5.32
C ARG A 98 4.94 3.47 5.83
N VAL A 99 5.72 2.44 5.53
CA VAL A 99 5.43 1.09 5.98
C VAL A 99 6.74 0.44 6.43
N ASP A 100 6.69 -0.25 7.56
CA ASP A 100 7.84 -0.95 8.13
C ASP A 100 7.43 -2.37 8.50
N ILE A 101 8.44 -3.22 8.72
CA ILE A 101 8.27 -4.52 9.33
C ILE A 101 8.87 -4.44 10.72
N ASP A 102 8.06 -4.72 11.73
CA ASP A 102 8.48 -4.71 13.13
C ASP A 102 8.08 -6.04 13.75
N ASP A 103 9.06 -6.84 14.13
CA ASP A 103 8.85 -8.16 14.71
C ASP A 103 7.96 -9.03 13.82
N SER A 104 8.27 -9.06 12.52
CA SER A 104 7.54 -9.79 11.49
C SER A 104 6.11 -9.30 11.26
N GLN A 105 5.74 -8.15 11.81
CA GLN A 105 4.43 -7.53 11.63
C GLN A 105 4.53 -6.34 10.70
N ILE A 106 3.50 -6.17 9.88
CA ILE A 106 3.40 -5.01 9.01
C ILE A 106 2.92 -3.82 9.85
N VAL A 107 3.65 -2.70 9.78
CA VAL A 107 3.25 -1.46 10.46
C VAL A 107 3.15 -0.36 9.41
N VAL A 108 1.97 0.26 9.33
CA VAL A 108 1.71 1.36 8.39
C VAL A 108 1.46 2.64 9.18
N TYR A 109 2.09 3.72 8.75
CA TYR A 109 1.94 5.03 9.39
C TYR A 109 1.00 5.89 8.57
N VAL A 110 -0.06 6.36 9.21
CA VAL A 110 -1.12 7.17 8.58
C VAL A 110 -1.06 8.57 9.18
N PRO A 111 -1.02 9.63 8.33
CA PRO A 111 -0.95 11.02 8.82
C PRO A 111 -2.10 11.41 9.73
#